data_d27b93b7d92007d9aa7f8f8a01d308d6
#
_entry.id   d27b93b7d92007d9aa7f8f8a01d308d6
#
_cell.length_a   1.000
_cell.length_b   1.000
_cell.length_c   1.000
_cell.angle_alpha   90.00
_cell.angle_beta   90.00
_cell.angle_gamma   90.00
#
_symmetry.space_group_name_H-M   'P 1'
#
loop_
_entity.id
_entity.type
_entity.pdbx_description
1 polymer ?
#
loop_
_entity_poly.entity_id
_entity_poly.type
_entity_poly.pdbx_seq_one_letter_code
_entity_poly.pdbx_strand_id
1 'polypeptide(L)'
;MFCMWNRETYKELKADFQKKNKNKKLSKYRIFLLILLLVFSIPFLVLSFMKDYEHIDSFNNIWEPRQYSSTWWSVIYVEWETINVDFLAEYDIKWRVLATAQYWDNIFQRALGWVYREDNIIRYKDVWIGWWFLTQDDYVKRFKWTSLSRYLLPEYKSYEDYLYIKDKYSWEDINSHISHNHLIPANSRIQKLLRWIKKGQYIHIKWYLVWLHWNKWYNLVSSLTRDDQWDGACETIYVTDISRLREK
;
A
#
# COMPACT_ATOMS: atom_id res chain seq x y z
N MET A 1 -36.51 72.65 -2.13
CA MET A 1 -35.55 72.15 -3.15
C MET A 1 -35.83 70.68 -3.34
N PHE A 2 -36.68 70.29 -4.31
CA PHE A 2 -37.01 68.89 -4.60
C PHE A 2 -35.92 68.34 -5.50
N CYS A 3 -35.14 67.38 -4.98
CA CYS A 3 -34.22 66.57 -5.81
C CYS A 3 -35.04 65.65 -6.72
N MET A 4 -35.20 66.08 -7.98
CA MET A 4 -35.75 65.18 -9.00
C MET A 4 -34.70 64.06 -9.30
N TRP A 5 -34.96 62.88 -8.80
CA TRP A 5 -34.20 61.74 -9.19
C TRP A 5 -34.33 61.49 -10.69
N ASN A 6 -33.21 61.52 -11.40
CA ASN A 6 -33.18 61.25 -12.83
C ASN A 6 -33.67 59.82 -13.10
N ARG A 7 -34.61 59.68 -14.02
CA ARG A 7 -35.27 58.42 -14.39
C ARG A 7 -34.26 57.34 -14.85
N GLU A 8 -33.13 57.78 -15.35
CA GLU A 8 -32.05 56.88 -15.76
C GLU A 8 -31.29 56.28 -14.58
N THR A 9 -30.95 57.06 -13.59
CA THR A 9 -30.29 56.60 -12.34
C THR A 9 -31.13 55.55 -11.60
N TYR A 10 -32.47 55.69 -11.63
CA TYR A 10 -33.37 54.70 -11.03
C TYR A 10 -33.38 53.37 -11.83
N LYS A 11 -33.30 53.42 -13.16
CA LYS A 11 -33.23 52.23 -14.01
C LYS A 11 -31.93 51.46 -13.79
N GLU A 12 -30.80 52.13 -13.70
CA GLU A 12 -29.49 51.54 -13.44
C GLU A 12 -29.42 50.86 -12.07
N LEU A 13 -29.89 51.55 -11.02
CA LEU A 13 -29.96 50.96 -9.68
C LEU A 13 -30.84 49.70 -9.63
N LYS A 14 -31.98 49.73 -10.32
CA LYS A 14 -32.89 48.59 -10.40
C LYS A 14 -32.26 47.40 -11.15
N ALA A 15 -31.52 47.68 -12.21
CA ALA A 15 -30.81 46.64 -12.99
C ALA A 15 -29.67 46.00 -12.18
N ASP A 16 -28.94 46.83 -11.43
CA ASP A 16 -27.83 46.36 -10.58
C ASP A 16 -28.34 45.53 -9.39
N PHE A 17 -29.47 45.95 -8.79
CA PHE A 17 -30.13 45.16 -7.74
C PHE A 17 -30.65 43.80 -8.23
N GLN A 18 -31.22 43.77 -9.44
CA GLN A 18 -31.67 42.52 -10.06
C GLN A 18 -30.49 41.58 -10.39
N LYS A 19 -29.38 42.15 -10.90
CA LYS A 19 -28.13 41.39 -11.19
C LYS A 19 -27.51 40.82 -9.91
N LYS A 20 -27.50 41.61 -8.83
CA LYS A 20 -27.01 41.19 -7.51
C LYS A 20 -27.84 40.05 -6.90
N ASN A 21 -29.17 40.12 -7.03
CA ASN A 21 -30.07 39.05 -6.55
C ASN A 21 -29.97 37.79 -7.39
N LYS A 22 -29.79 37.88 -8.71
CA LYS A 22 -29.58 36.73 -9.60
C LYS A 22 -28.27 36.02 -9.25
N ASN A 23 -27.21 36.78 -8.98
CA ASN A 23 -25.91 36.19 -8.59
C ASN A 23 -25.98 35.51 -7.19
N LYS A 24 -26.71 36.10 -6.25
CA LYS A 24 -26.94 35.49 -4.92
C LYS A 24 -27.72 34.17 -5.00
N LYS A 25 -28.73 34.11 -5.90
CA LYS A 25 -29.51 32.91 -6.15
C LYS A 25 -28.65 31.81 -6.79
N LEU A 26 -27.82 32.17 -7.78
CA LEU A 26 -26.87 31.27 -8.45
C LEU A 26 -25.82 30.69 -7.46
N SER A 27 -25.32 31.54 -6.54
CA SER A 27 -24.38 31.12 -5.49
C SER A 27 -25.02 30.10 -4.53
N LYS A 28 -26.27 30.29 -4.11
CA LYS A 28 -27.00 29.32 -3.27
C LYS A 28 -27.20 27.97 -3.96
N TYR A 29 -27.54 27.94 -5.26
CA TYR A 29 -27.68 26.71 -6.01
C TYR A 29 -26.34 25.97 -6.18
N ARG A 30 -25.24 26.69 -6.38
CA ARG A 30 -23.89 26.09 -6.45
C ARG A 30 -23.49 25.44 -5.12
N ILE A 31 -23.74 26.12 -4.00
CA ILE A 31 -23.47 25.58 -2.66
C ILE A 31 -24.35 24.34 -2.40
N PHE A 32 -25.64 24.41 -2.75
CA PHE A 32 -26.56 23.26 -2.62
C PHE A 32 -26.09 22.06 -3.44
N LEU A 33 -25.69 22.27 -4.71
CA LEU A 33 -25.15 21.22 -5.57
C LEU A 33 -23.84 20.62 -5.01
N LEU A 34 -22.96 21.43 -4.46
CA LEU A 34 -21.73 20.95 -3.80
C LEU A 34 -22.02 20.10 -2.57
N ILE A 35 -22.98 20.52 -1.74
CA ILE A 35 -23.42 19.73 -0.58
C ILE A 35 -24.03 18.40 -1.03
N LEU A 36 -24.85 18.42 -2.07
CA LEU A 36 -25.47 17.22 -2.62
C LEU A 36 -24.43 16.26 -3.18
N LEU A 37 -23.44 16.75 -3.91
CA LEU A 37 -22.29 15.96 -4.38
C LEU A 37 -21.50 15.35 -3.22
N LEU A 38 -21.23 16.11 -2.16
CA LEU A 38 -20.55 15.61 -0.97
C LEU A 38 -21.37 14.54 -0.24
N VAL A 39 -22.67 14.77 -0.05
CA VAL A 39 -23.57 13.81 0.63
C VAL A 39 -23.65 12.48 -0.13
N PHE A 40 -23.67 12.49 -1.45
CA PHE A 40 -23.70 11.25 -2.25
C PHE A 40 -22.33 10.62 -2.48
N SER A 41 -21.25 11.40 -2.55
CA SER A 41 -19.89 10.86 -2.76
C SER A 41 -19.29 10.24 -1.50
N ILE A 42 -19.60 10.76 -0.31
CA ILE A 42 -19.06 10.23 0.96
C ILE A 42 -19.49 8.79 1.23
N PRO A 43 -20.78 8.41 1.13
CA PRO A 43 -21.20 7.01 1.31
C PRO A 43 -20.56 6.07 0.29
N PHE A 44 -20.43 6.51 -0.97
CA PHE A 44 -19.80 5.71 -2.03
C PHE A 44 -18.30 5.49 -1.77
N LEU A 45 -17.61 6.52 -1.30
CA LEU A 45 -16.22 6.41 -0.85
C LEU A 45 -16.09 5.46 0.35
N VAL A 46 -16.95 5.60 1.36
CA VAL A 46 -16.94 4.72 2.54
C VAL A 46 -17.20 3.27 2.15
N LEU A 47 -18.19 2.99 1.31
CA LEU A 47 -18.48 1.65 0.81
C LEU A 47 -17.34 1.07 -0.04
N SER A 48 -16.66 1.90 -0.83
CA SER A 48 -15.47 1.50 -1.58
C SER A 48 -14.31 1.11 -0.66
N PHE A 49 -14.10 1.85 0.43
CA PHE A 49 -13.09 1.51 1.44
C PHE A 49 -13.45 0.28 2.27
N MET A 50 -14.75 0.02 2.50
CA MET A 50 -15.16 -1.17 3.27
C MET A 50 -14.95 -2.49 2.52
N LYS A 51 -14.94 -2.48 1.18
CA LYS A 51 -14.67 -3.67 0.36
C LYS A 51 -13.24 -4.21 0.50
N ASP A 52 -12.31 -3.40 0.98
CA ASP A 52 -10.90 -3.76 1.12
C ASP A 52 -10.56 -4.33 2.51
N TYR A 53 -11.57 -4.67 3.32
CA TYR A 53 -11.37 -5.28 4.63
C TYR A 53 -11.89 -6.71 4.67
N GLU A 54 -11.08 -7.60 5.19
CA GLU A 54 -11.43 -8.96 5.57
C GLU A 54 -11.48 -9.06 7.10
N HIS A 55 -12.54 -9.68 7.63
CA HIS A 55 -12.69 -9.89 9.06
C HIS A 55 -12.12 -11.25 9.47
N ILE A 56 -11.31 -11.25 10.52
CA ILE A 56 -10.75 -12.45 11.13
C ILE A 56 -11.13 -12.50 12.62
N ASP A 57 -11.10 -13.69 13.22
CA ASP A 57 -11.46 -13.86 14.63
C ASP A 57 -10.39 -13.32 15.56
N SER A 58 -9.11 -13.52 15.24
CA SER A 58 -7.99 -12.97 16.00
C SER A 58 -6.72 -12.87 15.17
N PHE A 59 -5.93 -11.82 15.39
CA PHE A 59 -4.58 -11.71 14.82
C PHE A 59 -3.58 -12.71 15.42
N ASN A 60 -3.87 -13.26 16.60
CA ASN A 60 -3.04 -14.31 17.22
C ASN A 60 -3.09 -15.63 16.45
N ASN A 61 -4.06 -15.82 15.55
CA ASN A 61 -4.23 -17.01 14.72
C ASN A 61 -3.60 -16.87 13.33
N ILE A 62 -2.69 -15.91 13.15
CA ILE A 62 -1.94 -15.75 11.91
C ILE A 62 -0.72 -16.66 11.95
N TRP A 63 -0.82 -17.76 11.23
CA TRP A 63 0.20 -18.79 11.15
C TRP A 63 1.05 -18.63 9.88
N GLU A 64 1.98 -19.57 9.72
CA GLU A 64 2.86 -19.66 8.58
C GLU A 64 2.12 -19.58 7.22
N PRO A 65 2.68 -18.90 6.21
CA PRO A 65 2.14 -18.81 4.86
C PRO A 65 1.87 -20.16 4.24
N ARG A 66 0.80 -20.25 3.47
CA ARG A 66 0.50 -21.45 2.66
C ARG A 66 1.04 -21.25 1.27
N GLN A 67 1.78 -22.25 0.80
CA GLN A 67 2.39 -22.24 -0.52
C GLN A 67 1.97 -23.52 -1.28
N TYR A 68 1.51 -23.32 -2.52
CA TYR A 68 1.12 -24.41 -3.40
C TYR A 68 1.92 -24.29 -4.70
N SER A 69 2.57 -25.38 -5.13
CA SER A 69 3.33 -25.38 -6.38
C SER A 69 2.44 -25.01 -7.57
N SER A 70 2.95 -24.17 -8.44
CA SER A 70 2.31 -23.73 -9.69
C SER A 70 3.34 -23.83 -10.81
N THR A 71 2.90 -24.14 -12.03
CA THR A 71 3.79 -24.35 -13.17
C THR A 71 3.21 -23.79 -14.46
N TRP A 72 2.80 -22.55 -14.45
CA TRP A 72 2.31 -21.87 -15.64
C TRP A 72 3.11 -20.59 -15.88
N TRP A 73 3.07 -20.10 -17.10
CA TRP A 73 3.74 -18.88 -17.48
C TRP A 73 2.78 -17.90 -18.16
N SER A 74 3.13 -16.63 -18.15
CA SER A 74 2.40 -15.57 -18.82
C SER A 74 3.34 -14.45 -19.22
N VAL A 75 2.76 -13.46 -19.88
CA VAL A 75 3.42 -12.22 -20.22
C VAL A 75 2.71 -11.10 -19.48
N ILE A 76 3.46 -10.29 -18.75
CA ILE A 76 2.94 -9.07 -18.14
C ILE A 76 3.44 -7.85 -18.88
N TYR A 77 2.59 -6.83 -18.92
CA TYR A 77 2.91 -5.54 -19.51
C TYR A 77 3.09 -4.52 -18.39
N VAL A 78 4.28 -3.98 -18.28
CA VAL A 78 4.62 -2.95 -17.30
C VAL A 78 5.09 -1.72 -18.04
N GLU A 79 4.26 -0.66 -18.01
CA GLU A 79 4.44 0.55 -18.81
C GLU A 79 4.50 0.21 -20.31
N TRP A 80 5.70 0.28 -20.93
CA TRP A 80 5.94 -0.05 -22.36
C TRP A 80 6.74 -1.34 -22.55
N GLU A 81 7.05 -2.05 -21.48
CA GLU A 81 7.85 -3.27 -21.56
C GLU A 81 7.02 -4.54 -21.42
N THR A 82 7.46 -5.57 -22.10
CA THR A 82 6.88 -6.91 -22.06
C THR A 82 7.82 -7.81 -21.27
N ILE A 83 7.32 -8.41 -20.19
CA ILE A 83 8.08 -9.25 -19.30
C ILE A 83 7.50 -10.65 -19.28
N ASN A 84 8.31 -11.66 -19.57
CA ASN A 84 7.92 -13.05 -19.40
C ASN A 84 7.98 -13.40 -17.91
N VAL A 85 6.96 -14.09 -17.43
CA VAL A 85 6.81 -14.44 -16.02
C VAL A 85 6.47 -15.90 -15.88
N ASP A 86 7.29 -16.63 -15.14
CA ASP A 86 6.96 -17.96 -14.67
C ASP A 86 6.36 -17.88 -13.28
N PHE A 87 5.18 -18.48 -13.12
CA PHE A 87 4.47 -18.56 -11.85
C PHE A 87 4.89 -19.82 -11.13
N LEU A 88 5.70 -19.67 -10.09
CA LEU A 88 6.39 -20.77 -9.42
C LEU A 88 5.52 -21.43 -8.34
N ALA A 89 4.77 -20.60 -7.62
CA ALA A 89 3.86 -21.08 -6.59
C ALA A 89 2.73 -20.09 -6.34
N GLU A 90 1.54 -20.60 -5.99
CA GLU A 90 0.49 -19.79 -5.37
C GLU A 90 0.83 -19.58 -3.91
N TYR A 91 0.54 -18.37 -3.42
CA TYR A 91 0.91 -17.97 -2.09
C TYR A 91 -0.24 -17.21 -1.43
N ASP A 92 -0.78 -17.78 -0.36
CA ASP A 92 -1.87 -17.20 0.43
C ASP A 92 -1.37 -16.92 1.83
N ILE A 93 -1.36 -15.65 2.23
CA ILE A 93 -0.77 -15.29 3.50
C ILE A 93 -1.47 -14.10 4.16
N LYS A 94 -1.66 -14.27 5.47
CA LYS A 94 -2.08 -13.23 6.41
C LYS A 94 -0.89 -12.88 7.28
N TRP A 95 -0.61 -11.58 7.46
CA TRP A 95 0.57 -11.13 8.21
C TRP A 95 0.46 -9.71 8.75
N ARG A 96 1.45 -9.37 9.55
CA ARG A 96 1.67 -8.00 10.00
C ARG A 96 2.80 -7.35 9.19
N VAL A 97 2.59 -6.11 8.79
CA VAL A 97 3.61 -5.29 8.12
C VAL A 97 4.55 -4.69 9.17
N LEU A 98 5.82 -5.10 9.13
CA LEU A 98 6.86 -4.63 10.05
C LEU A 98 7.52 -3.35 9.55
N ALA A 99 7.77 -3.26 8.25
CA ALA A 99 8.32 -2.09 7.57
C ALA A 99 7.89 -2.04 6.10
N THR A 100 8.03 -0.89 5.47
CA THR A 100 7.80 -0.72 4.03
C THR A 100 8.84 0.22 3.43
N ALA A 101 9.26 -0.05 2.19
CA ALA A 101 9.97 0.89 1.34
C ALA A 101 9.22 1.05 0.01
N GLN A 102 9.14 2.28 -0.48
CA GLN A 102 8.48 2.59 -1.74
C GLN A 102 9.47 3.28 -2.66
N TYR A 103 9.70 2.70 -3.83
CA TYR A 103 10.73 3.18 -4.75
C TYR A 103 10.21 4.25 -5.73
N TRP A 104 8.91 4.30 -5.96
CA TRP A 104 8.30 5.15 -6.97
C TRP A 104 8.25 6.65 -6.62
N ASP A 105 8.16 7.01 -5.35
CA ASP A 105 7.87 8.39 -4.93
C ASP A 105 9.11 9.25 -4.67
N ASN A 106 10.32 8.73 -4.87
CA ASN A 106 11.52 9.49 -4.56
C ASN A 106 12.01 10.30 -5.77
N ILE A 107 11.40 11.48 -5.98
CA ILE A 107 11.76 12.44 -7.03
C ILE A 107 13.25 12.80 -6.99
N PHE A 108 13.85 12.86 -5.79
CA PHE A 108 15.28 13.13 -5.62
C PHE A 108 16.17 11.99 -6.13
N GLN A 109 15.82 10.75 -5.89
CA GLN A 109 16.55 9.60 -6.42
C GLN A 109 16.47 9.53 -7.94
N ARG A 110 15.30 9.87 -8.52
CA ARG A 110 15.13 10.00 -9.96
C ARG A 110 16.00 11.11 -10.55
N ALA A 111 16.06 12.29 -9.91
CA ALA A 111 16.83 13.44 -10.37
C ALA A 111 18.35 13.19 -10.32
N LEU A 112 18.79 12.36 -9.37
CA LEU A 112 20.21 12.03 -9.18
C LEU A 112 20.68 10.83 -10.01
N GLY A 113 19.80 10.16 -10.75
CA GLY A 113 20.14 8.97 -11.56
C GLY A 113 20.62 7.76 -10.75
N TRP A 114 20.45 7.77 -9.44
CA TRP A 114 20.98 6.77 -8.51
C TRP A 114 20.11 5.50 -8.43
N VAL A 115 18.92 5.54 -8.98
CA VAL A 115 18.05 4.37 -9.05
C VAL A 115 17.95 3.98 -10.51
N TYR A 116 18.41 2.79 -10.83
CA TYR A 116 18.20 2.22 -12.15
C TYR A 116 16.70 2.23 -12.44
N ARG A 117 16.31 2.98 -13.47
CA ARG A 117 14.91 3.20 -13.84
C ARG A 117 14.13 1.90 -13.99
N GLU A 118 14.83 0.88 -14.41
CA GLU A 118 14.39 -0.47 -14.67
C GLU A 118 13.96 -1.21 -13.39
N ASP A 119 14.74 -1.16 -12.33
CA ASP A 119 14.42 -1.80 -11.04
C ASP A 119 13.13 -1.26 -10.40
N ASN A 120 12.80 0.01 -10.64
CA ASN A 120 11.64 0.66 -10.03
C ASN A 120 10.31 0.29 -10.69
N ILE A 121 10.34 -0.12 -11.95
CA ILE A 121 9.14 -0.53 -12.68
C ILE A 121 8.66 -1.88 -12.16
N ILE A 122 9.59 -2.80 -11.90
CA ILE A 122 9.29 -4.15 -11.41
C ILE A 122 9.05 -4.17 -9.91
N ARG A 123 9.86 -3.45 -9.13
CA ARG A 123 9.75 -3.37 -7.68
C ARG A 123 8.95 -2.15 -7.28
N TYR A 124 7.63 -2.30 -7.33
CA TYR A 124 6.75 -1.19 -6.97
C TYR A 124 6.87 -0.82 -5.50
N LYS A 125 6.91 -1.84 -4.63
CA LYS A 125 6.98 -1.66 -3.18
C LYS A 125 7.62 -2.85 -2.51
N ASP A 126 8.52 -2.58 -1.58
CA ASP A 126 9.04 -3.58 -0.67
C ASP A 126 8.27 -3.55 0.64
N VAL A 127 7.97 -4.73 1.14
CA VAL A 127 7.27 -4.93 2.40
C VAL A 127 7.97 -6.00 3.21
N TRP A 128 8.39 -5.66 4.41
CA TRP A 128 8.82 -6.64 5.40
C TRP A 128 7.65 -7.04 6.26
N ILE A 129 7.48 -8.32 6.39
CA ILE A 129 6.34 -8.92 7.05
C ILE A 129 6.78 -9.81 8.18
N GLY A 130 5.91 -9.96 9.16
CA GLY A 130 6.10 -10.89 10.25
C GLY A 130 4.84 -11.70 10.51
N TRP A 131 5.03 -12.95 10.92
CA TRP A 131 3.94 -13.85 11.29
C TRP A 131 4.21 -14.48 12.66
N TRP A 132 3.30 -15.36 13.13
CA TRP A 132 3.32 -15.97 14.44
C TRP A 132 3.38 -14.92 15.56
N PHE A 133 4.32 -14.99 16.50
CA PHE A 133 4.42 -14.02 17.60
C PHE A 133 4.69 -12.58 17.14
N LEU A 134 5.28 -12.38 15.95
CA LEU A 134 5.50 -11.05 15.37
C LEU A 134 4.22 -10.38 14.84
N THR A 135 3.07 -11.05 14.95
CA THR A 135 1.76 -10.39 14.75
C THR A 135 1.26 -9.71 16.01
N GLN A 136 1.73 -10.13 17.18
CA GLN A 136 1.24 -9.64 18.47
C GLN A 136 1.92 -8.33 18.87
N ASP A 137 1.12 -7.35 19.30
CA ASP A 137 1.61 -6.04 19.70
C ASP A 137 2.63 -6.09 20.82
N ASP A 138 2.44 -7.01 21.78
CA ASP A 138 3.32 -7.17 22.93
C ASP A 138 4.76 -7.52 22.58
N TYR A 139 4.97 -8.17 21.45
CA TYR A 139 6.31 -8.49 20.96
C TYR A 139 6.83 -7.42 19.99
N VAL A 140 6.04 -7.07 18.97
CA VAL A 140 6.48 -6.16 17.91
C VAL A 140 6.84 -4.76 18.42
N LYS A 141 6.11 -4.26 19.43
CA LYS A 141 6.38 -2.94 20.03
C LYS A 141 7.74 -2.85 20.75
N ARG A 142 8.36 -4.00 21.08
CA ARG A 142 9.66 -4.06 21.76
C ARG A 142 10.84 -3.89 20.82
N PHE A 143 10.58 -3.97 19.53
CA PHE A 143 11.60 -3.78 18.51
C PHE A 143 11.50 -2.40 17.85
N LYS A 144 12.67 -1.83 17.57
CA LYS A 144 12.83 -0.80 16.57
C LYS A 144 13.17 -1.48 15.25
N TRP A 145 12.31 -1.31 14.26
CA TRP A 145 12.44 -1.89 12.94
C TRP A 145 13.09 -0.86 12.01
N THR A 146 14.33 -1.10 11.63
CA THR A 146 15.07 -0.23 10.72
C THR A 146 15.28 -0.96 9.41
N SER A 147 14.72 -0.44 8.31
CA SER A 147 14.98 -0.96 6.98
C SER A 147 16.23 -0.29 6.40
N LEU A 148 17.22 -1.08 6.04
CA LEU A 148 18.43 -0.62 5.39
C LEU A 148 18.58 -1.37 4.05
N SER A 149 18.27 -0.69 2.95
CA SER A 149 18.25 -1.30 1.62
C SER A 149 17.37 -2.56 1.56
N ARG A 150 17.95 -3.75 1.49
CA ARG A 150 17.27 -5.04 1.43
C ARG A 150 17.07 -5.71 2.79
N TYR A 151 17.64 -5.15 3.85
CA TYR A 151 17.63 -5.76 5.17
C TYR A 151 16.65 -5.05 6.10
N LEU A 152 15.98 -5.82 6.93
CA LEU A 152 15.26 -5.34 8.09
C LEU A 152 16.09 -5.69 9.32
N LEU A 153 16.49 -4.68 10.07
CA LEU A 153 17.27 -4.85 11.29
C LEU A 153 16.33 -4.65 12.49
N PRO A 154 15.95 -5.73 13.18
CA PRO A 154 15.27 -5.63 14.45
C PRO A 154 16.28 -5.31 15.56
N GLU A 155 16.09 -4.17 16.23
CA GLU A 155 16.87 -3.76 17.38
C GLU A 155 15.95 -3.72 18.61
N TYR A 156 16.35 -4.26 19.74
CA TYR A 156 15.59 -4.10 20.97
C TYR A 156 15.58 -2.63 21.39
N LYS A 157 14.44 -2.14 21.83
CA LYS A 157 14.33 -0.73 22.25
C LYS A 157 15.00 -0.46 23.59
N SER A 158 15.02 -1.45 24.46
CA SER A 158 15.65 -1.39 25.78
C SER A 158 16.22 -2.75 26.21
N TYR A 159 17.00 -2.75 27.28
CA TYR A 159 17.51 -3.99 27.89
C TYR A 159 16.38 -4.83 28.48
N GLU A 160 15.35 -4.22 29.03
CA GLU A 160 14.15 -4.89 29.52
C GLU A 160 13.39 -5.60 28.41
N ASP A 161 13.31 -4.98 27.23
CA ASP A 161 12.69 -5.60 26.05
C ASP A 161 13.49 -6.82 25.56
N TYR A 162 14.83 -6.72 25.59
CA TYR A 162 15.70 -7.87 25.32
C TYR A 162 15.44 -9.01 26.32
N LEU A 163 15.41 -8.72 27.64
CA LEU A 163 15.15 -9.73 28.66
C LEU A 163 13.78 -10.40 28.48
N TYR A 164 12.77 -9.63 28.13
CA TYR A 164 11.42 -10.15 27.92
C TYR A 164 11.32 -11.13 26.73
N ILE A 165 12.10 -10.88 25.70
CA ILE A 165 12.05 -11.68 24.45
C ILE A 165 12.96 -12.90 24.55
N LYS A 166 14.21 -12.76 25.04
CA LYS A 166 15.25 -13.78 24.97
C LYS A 166 14.88 -15.10 25.67
N ASP A 167 14.03 -15.04 26.71
CA ASP A 167 13.61 -16.22 27.46
C ASP A 167 12.50 -17.00 26.72
N LYS A 168 11.94 -16.44 25.65
CA LYS A 168 10.83 -17.01 24.88
C LYS A 168 11.20 -17.35 23.45
N TYR A 169 12.03 -16.54 22.82
CA TYR A 169 12.38 -16.62 21.42
C TYR A 169 13.87 -16.33 21.21
N SER A 170 14.52 -17.17 20.44
CA SER A 170 15.88 -16.96 19.99
C SER A 170 15.96 -15.90 18.90
N TRP A 171 17.16 -15.44 18.58
CA TRP A 171 17.37 -14.56 17.42
C TRP A 171 17.04 -15.27 16.10
N GLU A 172 17.25 -16.56 16.04
CA GLU A 172 16.91 -17.40 14.91
C GLU A 172 15.40 -17.51 14.72
N ASP A 173 14.61 -17.64 15.80
CA ASP A 173 13.16 -17.57 15.74
C ASP A 173 12.67 -16.24 15.20
N ILE A 174 13.29 -15.12 15.59
CA ILE A 174 12.91 -13.80 15.09
C ILE A 174 13.17 -13.71 13.59
N ASN A 175 14.36 -14.11 13.14
CA ASN A 175 14.74 -13.98 11.73
C ASN A 175 13.95 -14.95 10.81
N SER A 176 13.65 -16.15 11.27
CA SER A 176 12.88 -17.14 10.49
C SER A 176 11.39 -16.77 10.35
N HIS A 177 10.90 -15.79 11.11
CA HIS A 177 9.52 -15.33 11.04
C HIS A 177 9.38 -13.92 10.45
N ILE A 178 10.40 -13.49 9.71
CA ILE A 178 10.41 -12.24 8.93
C ILE A 178 10.72 -12.59 7.47
N SER A 179 9.96 -12.01 6.55
CA SER A 179 10.28 -12.10 5.12
C SER A 179 10.31 -10.72 4.47
N HIS A 180 11.20 -10.58 3.49
CA HIS A 180 11.32 -9.41 2.62
C HIS A 180 10.69 -9.68 1.27
N ASN A 181 9.69 -8.89 0.91
CA ASN A 181 8.86 -9.14 -0.26
C ASN A 181 8.89 -7.96 -1.22
N HIS A 182 9.25 -8.24 -2.47
CA HIS A 182 9.15 -7.33 -3.61
C HIS A 182 7.77 -7.47 -4.24
N LEU A 183 6.91 -6.46 -4.10
CA LEU A 183 5.53 -6.52 -4.55
C LEU A 183 5.36 -5.92 -5.94
N ILE A 184 4.82 -6.70 -6.86
CA ILE A 184 4.52 -6.34 -8.24
C ILE A 184 3.00 -6.33 -8.41
N PRO A 185 2.36 -5.20 -8.70
CA PRO A 185 0.91 -5.14 -8.85
C PRO A 185 0.45 -5.76 -10.16
N ALA A 186 -0.56 -6.63 -10.11
CA ALA A 186 -1.18 -7.20 -11.32
C ALA A 186 -1.93 -6.16 -12.17
N ASN A 187 -2.38 -5.07 -11.57
CA ASN A 187 -3.13 -4.01 -12.25
C ASN A 187 -3.13 -2.70 -11.45
N SER A 188 -3.69 -1.64 -12.04
CA SER A 188 -3.74 -0.31 -11.43
C SER A 188 -4.57 -0.24 -10.14
N ARG A 189 -5.57 -1.12 -9.95
CA ARG A 189 -6.32 -1.21 -8.69
C ARG A 189 -5.39 -1.72 -7.58
N ILE A 190 -4.70 -2.84 -7.81
CA ILE A 190 -3.75 -3.41 -6.86
C ILE A 190 -2.62 -2.42 -6.56
N GLN A 191 -2.10 -1.75 -7.60
CA GLN A 191 -1.09 -0.71 -7.43
C GLN A 191 -1.52 0.39 -6.45
N LYS A 192 -2.76 0.87 -6.56
CA LYS A 192 -3.32 1.85 -5.61
C LYS A 192 -3.42 1.29 -4.19
N LEU A 193 -3.86 0.05 -4.03
CA LEU A 193 -3.96 -0.59 -2.71
C LEU A 193 -2.59 -0.79 -2.07
N LEU A 194 -1.60 -1.26 -2.82
CA LEU A 194 -0.22 -1.42 -2.35
C LEU A 194 0.38 -0.10 -1.86
N ARG A 195 0.07 1.04 -2.52
CA ARG A 195 0.52 2.37 -2.09
C ARG A 195 0.11 2.69 -0.65
N TRP A 196 -1.06 2.23 -0.22
CA TRP A 196 -1.63 2.52 1.09
C TRP A 196 -1.22 1.54 2.18
N ILE A 197 -0.43 0.52 1.88
CA ILE A 197 0.15 -0.37 2.89
C ILE A 197 1.13 0.43 3.75
N LYS A 198 0.96 0.32 5.07
CA LYS A 198 1.80 1.00 6.06
C LYS A 198 2.24 0.02 7.15
N LYS A 199 3.37 0.34 7.79
CA LYS A 199 3.84 -0.34 8.99
C LYS A 199 2.74 -0.49 10.03
N GLY A 200 2.65 -1.64 10.64
CA GLY A 200 1.68 -1.99 11.69
C GLY A 200 0.34 -2.49 11.19
N GLN A 201 0.06 -2.42 9.89
CA GLN A 201 -1.17 -2.96 9.34
C GLN A 201 -1.11 -4.48 9.27
N TYR A 202 -2.28 -5.11 9.43
CA TYR A 202 -2.48 -6.51 9.13
C TYR A 202 -3.12 -6.60 7.75
N ILE A 203 -2.53 -7.44 6.88
CA ILE A 203 -2.97 -7.59 5.50
C ILE A 203 -3.06 -9.06 5.12
N HIS A 204 -3.97 -9.36 4.21
CA HIS A 204 -4.09 -10.63 3.51
C HIS A 204 -3.80 -10.38 2.04
N ILE A 205 -2.89 -11.12 1.48
CA ILE A 205 -2.55 -11.02 0.07
C ILE A 205 -2.66 -12.40 -0.56
N LYS A 206 -3.27 -12.43 -1.77
CA LYS A 206 -3.28 -13.59 -2.66
C LYS A 206 -2.42 -13.26 -3.85
N TRP A 207 -1.52 -14.18 -4.21
CA TRP A 207 -0.51 -13.93 -5.20
C TRP A 207 0.20 -15.17 -5.72
N TYR A 208 1.20 -14.87 -6.55
CA TYR A 208 2.13 -15.88 -7.05
C TYR A 208 3.57 -15.47 -6.72
N LEU A 209 4.36 -16.41 -6.26
CA LEU A 209 5.81 -16.32 -6.30
C LEU A 209 6.21 -16.46 -7.77
N VAL A 210 7.08 -15.56 -8.26
CA VAL A 210 7.35 -15.47 -9.68
C VAL A 210 8.83 -15.45 -9.99
N TRP A 211 9.13 -15.91 -11.21
CA TRP A 211 10.40 -15.67 -11.88
C TRP A 211 10.14 -14.72 -13.04
N LEU A 212 10.78 -13.56 -13.03
CA LEU A 212 10.69 -12.56 -14.08
C LEU A 212 11.87 -12.66 -15.02
N HIS A 213 11.60 -12.85 -16.29
CA HIS A 213 12.59 -12.83 -17.37
C HIS A 213 12.48 -11.51 -18.12
N TRP A 214 13.14 -10.49 -17.63
CA TRP A 214 12.98 -9.15 -18.22
C TRP A 214 13.86 -8.93 -19.46
N ASN A 215 15.15 -9.24 -19.34
CA ASN A 215 16.07 -9.14 -20.47
C ASN A 215 17.23 -10.12 -20.29
N LYS A 216 18.18 -10.13 -21.24
CA LYS A 216 19.35 -11.03 -21.16
C LYS A 216 20.23 -10.84 -19.92
N TRP A 217 20.10 -9.72 -19.23
CA TRP A 217 20.96 -9.29 -18.14
C TRP A 217 20.29 -9.24 -16.78
N TYR A 218 18.96 -9.24 -16.75
CA TYR A 218 18.21 -9.06 -15.52
C TYR A 218 17.09 -10.09 -15.38
N ASN A 219 17.30 -10.99 -14.43
CA ASN A 219 16.30 -11.95 -14.00
C ASN A 219 16.06 -11.75 -12.50
N LEU A 220 14.81 -11.73 -12.11
CA LEU A 220 14.41 -11.66 -10.71
C LEU A 220 13.61 -12.91 -10.38
N VAL A 221 14.18 -13.78 -9.56
CA VAL A 221 13.56 -15.02 -9.13
C VAL A 221 13.16 -14.93 -7.67
N SER A 222 11.94 -15.39 -7.37
CA SER A 222 11.48 -15.51 -5.99
C SER A 222 12.19 -16.67 -5.30
N SER A 223 12.56 -16.50 -4.03
CA SER A 223 12.80 -17.66 -3.18
C SER A 223 11.54 -18.51 -3.07
N LEU A 224 11.74 -19.82 -2.95
CA LEU A 224 10.70 -20.82 -2.67
C LEU A 224 10.90 -21.48 -1.30
N THR A 225 11.98 -21.13 -0.61
CA THR A 225 12.30 -21.59 0.75
C THR A 225 12.19 -20.43 1.73
N ARG A 226 12.00 -20.73 2.99
CA ARG A 226 11.83 -19.72 4.05
C ARG A 226 12.99 -19.65 5.00
N ASP A 227 13.88 -20.63 4.90
CA ASP A 227 15.04 -20.76 5.78
C ASP A 227 16.26 -20.03 5.21
N ASP A 228 16.15 -19.48 4.00
CA ASP A 228 17.21 -18.74 3.37
C ASP A 228 17.30 -17.32 3.95
N GLN A 229 18.47 -16.97 4.48
CA GLN A 229 18.72 -15.70 5.16
C GLN A 229 19.69 -14.78 4.40
N TRP A 230 20.09 -15.13 3.17
CA TRP A 230 21.15 -14.45 2.41
C TRP A 230 20.64 -13.83 1.11
N ASP A 231 21.55 -13.32 0.29
CA ASP A 231 21.25 -12.79 -1.05
C ASP A 231 20.48 -13.86 -1.88
N GLY A 232 19.24 -13.51 -2.25
CA GLY A 232 18.31 -14.43 -2.91
C GLY A 232 17.12 -14.87 -2.04
N ALA A 233 17.15 -14.58 -0.74
CA ALA A 233 16.09 -14.90 0.22
C ALA A 233 14.85 -14.00 0.10
N CYS A 234 14.81 -13.08 -0.86
CA CYS A 234 13.66 -12.18 -1.06
C CYS A 234 12.60 -12.86 -1.92
N GLU A 235 11.35 -12.77 -1.50
CA GLU A 235 10.23 -13.19 -2.34
C GLU A 235 9.90 -12.12 -3.37
N THR A 236 9.78 -12.54 -4.61
CA THR A 236 9.27 -11.72 -5.71
C THR A 236 7.85 -12.12 -6.01
N ILE A 237 6.92 -11.18 -5.85
CA ILE A 237 5.52 -11.47 -5.65
C ILE A 237 4.65 -10.69 -6.62
N TYR A 238 3.93 -11.40 -7.48
CA TYR A 238 2.91 -10.85 -8.36
C TYR A 238 1.55 -10.83 -7.66
N VAL A 239 1.15 -9.67 -7.15
CA VAL A 239 -0.04 -9.47 -6.31
C VAL A 239 -1.28 -9.37 -7.16
N THR A 240 -2.20 -10.31 -7.00
CA THR A 240 -3.49 -10.35 -7.71
C THR A 240 -4.65 -9.86 -6.87
N ASP A 241 -4.59 -10.03 -5.55
CA ASP A 241 -5.58 -9.52 -4.61
C ASP A 241 -4.96 -9.14 -3.27
N ILE A 242 -5.53 -8.14 -2.63
CA ILE A 242 -5.09 -7.66 -1.33
C ILE A 242 -6.26 -7.10 -0.53
N SER A 243 -6.34 -7.47 0.73
CA SER A 243 -7.27 -6.90 1.71
C SER A 243 -6.58 -6.55 3.02
N ARG A 244 -7.15 -5.62 3.76
CA ARG A 244 -6.73 -5.32 5.13
C ARG A 244 -7.51 -6.22 6.07
N LEU A 245 -6.82 -6.70 7.11
CA LEU A 245 -7.46 -7.51 8.14
C LEU A 245 -7.97 -6.64 9.29
N ARG A 246 -9.13 -7.02 9.81
CA ARG A 246 -9.69 -6.47 11.06
C ARG A 246 -10.20 -7.63 11.92
N GLU A 247 -9.98 -7.53 13.21
CA GLU A 247 -10.68 -8.41 14.16
C GLU A 247 -12.16 -8.05 14.22
N LYS A 248 -12.98 -9.08 14.44
CA LYS A 248 -14.44 -8.93 14.59
C LYS A 248 -14.81 -8.20 15.87
#